data_b644d80378c28ec2a42a7fe9b2f6bcbb
#
_entry.id   b644d80378c28ec2a42a7fe9b2f6bcbb
#
_cell.length_a   1.000
_cell.length_b   1.000
_cell.length_c   1.000
_cell.angle_alpha   90.00
_cell.angle_beta   90.00
_cell.angle_gamma   90.00
#
_symmetry.space_group_name_H-M   'P 1'
#
loop_
_entity.id
_entity.type
_entity.pdbx_description
1 polymer ?
#
loop_
_entity_poly.entity_id
_entity_poly.type
_entity_poly.pdbx_seq_one_letter_code
_entity_poly.pdbx_strand_id
1 'polypeptide(L)'
;MTLKKLDYKKYKGKKYQAEILSDRYLSIEPRSEGFDLKWIRSEEPLRMTLNEDLLSDWLEDPVAYGAFEGDKLIGMVEGFLEKWNNRFRIANICVFEQANRRSGVGTKLMEAILEAAVKSGARMVVLETQTFNFKAISFYKKHGFEIIGFDRYAYSNRGPEEHNMRVEMGKMLCMKQS
;
A
#
# COMPACT_ATOMS: atom_id res chain seq x y z
N MET A 1 6.25 2.68 -21.54
CA MET A 1 6.50 2.73 -20.08
C MET A 1 7.69 1.84 -19.74
N THR A 2 8.65 2.37 -18.97
CA THR A 2 9.88 1.66 -18.52
C THR A 2 9.87 1.61 -16.99
N LEU A 3 10.24 0.47 -16.41
CA LEU A 3 10.41 0.32 -14.97
C LEU A 3 11.89 0.41 -14.63
N LYS A 4 12.25 1.23 -13.61
CA LYS A 4 13.64 1.40 -13.17
C LYS A 4 13.70 1.40 -11.65
N LYS A 5 14.77 0.81 -11.08
CA LYS A 5 15.09 1.01 -9.66
C LYS A 5 15.43 2.48 -9.44
N LEU A 6 14.86 3.09 -8.42
CA LEU A 6 15.10 4.49 -8.08
C LEU A 6 16.43 4.64 -7.35
N ASP A 7 17.22 5.64 -7.73
CA ASP A 7 18.42 6.01 -7.02
C ASP A 7 18.06 6.75 -5.73
N TYR A 8 18.53 6.25 -4.59
CA TYR A 8 18.19 6.81 -3.28
C TYR A 8 18.57 8.29 -3.17
N LYS A 9 19.80 8.67 -3.58
CA LYS A 9 20.29 10.05 -3.46
C LYS A 9 19.48 11.03 -4.30
N LYS A 10 19.03 10.58 -5.49
CA LYS A 10 18.27 11.41 -6.43
C LYS A 10 16.82 11.60 -6.03
N TYR A 11 16.21 10.60 -5.40
CA TYR A 11 14.75 10.58 -5.16
C TYR A 11 14.33 10.78 -3.71
N LYS A 12 15.24 10.65 -2.74
CA LYS A 12 14.97 10.88 -1.32
C LYS A 12 14.34 12.25 -1.07
N GLY A 13 13.24 12.25 -0.32
CA GLY A 13 12.53 13.47 0.08
C GLY A 13 11.75 14.15 -1.05
N LYS A 14 11.64 13.54 -2.24
CA LYS A 14 10.75 14.07 -3.28
C LYS A 14 9.31 13.94 -2.87
N LYS A 15 8.62 15.06 -2.78
CA LYS A 15 7.22 15.14 -2.40
C LYS A 15 6.31 14.65 -3.51
N TYR A 16 5.24 13.96 -3.13
CA TYR A 16 4.15 13.60 -4.01
C TYR A 16 2.81 13.65 -3.28
N GLN A 17 1.75 13.75 -4.05
CA GLN A 17 0.39 13.69 -3.53
C GLN A 17 -0.34 12.49 -4.10
N ALA A 18 -1.16 11.85 -3.27
CA ALA A 18 -2.06 10.79 -3.67
C ALA A 18 -3.46 11.09 -3.19
N GLU A 19 -4.44 11.04 -4.10
CA GLU A 19 -5.85 11.18 -3.76
C GLU A 19 -6.50 9.82 -3.61
N ILE A 20 -7.21 9.65 -2.50
CA ILE A 20 -8.11 8.55 -2.23
C ILE A 20 -9.53 9.09 -2.39
N LEU A 21 -10.31 8.45 -3.25
CA LEU A 21 -11.73 8.74 -3.45
C LEU A 21 -12.50 7.43 -3.47
N SER A 22 -13.50 7.30 -2.59
CA SER A 22 -14.30 6.09 -2.47
C SER A 22 -15.78 6.40 -2.21
N ASP A 23 -16.67 5.55 -2.70
CA ASP A 23 -18.10 5.55 -2.43
C ASP A 23 -18.48 4.55 -1.31
N ARG A 24 -17.48 3.92 -0.68
CA ARG A 24 -17.69 2.87 0.33
C ARG A 24 -16.49 2.71 1.25
N TYR A 25 -16.72 2.05 2.37
CA TYR A 25 -15.71 1.72 3.36
C TYR A 25 -15.92 0.32 3.94
N LEU A 26 -14.86 -0.27 4.47
CA LEU A 26 -14.90 -1.49 5.25
C LEU A 26 -15.27 -1.12 6.70
N SER A 27 -16.50 -1.41 7.13
CA SER A 27 -16.91 -1.29 8.52
C SER A 27 -16.27 -2.40 9.33
N ILE A 28 -15.80 -2.07 10.52
CA ILE A 28 -15.21 -2.98 11.49
C ILE A 28 -15.93 -2.75 12.83
N GLU A 29 -16.99 -3.50 13.06
CA GLU A 29 -17.86 -3.36 14.22
C GLU A 29 -17.54 -4.39 15.30
N PRO A 30 -17.36 -3.96 16.56
CA PRO A 30 -17.14 -4.89 17.66
C PRO A 30 -18.41 -5.71 17.94
N ARG A 31 -18.22 -6.96 18.34
CA ARG A 31 -19.24 -7.87 18.83
C ARG A 31 -18.82 -8.41 20.20
N SER A 32 -19.69 -9.17 20.85
CA SER A 32 -19.37 -9.82 22.13
C SER A 32 -18.11 -10.71 22.02
N GLU A 33 -17.93 -11.39 20.89
CA GLU A 33 -16.82 -12.31 20.64
C GLU A 33 -16.17 -12.03 19.29
N GLY A 34 -15.57 -10.84 19.11
CA GLY A 34 -14.82 -10.51 17.90
C GLY A 34 -15.32 -9.29 17.15
N PHE A 35 -15.25 -9.32 15.83
CA PHE A 35 -15.58 -8.20 14.96
C PHE A 35 -16.30 -8.66 13.70
N ASP A 36 -17.29 -7.88 13.28
CA ASP A 36 -17.89 -8.00 11.96
C ASP A 36 -17.17 -7.08 10.98
N LEU A 37 -16.78 -7.62 9.84
CA LEU A 37 -16.19 -6.87 8.75
C LEU A 37 -17.10 -6.92 7.54
N LYS A 38 -17.62 -5.77 7.10
CA LYS A 38 -18.48 -5.68 5.92
C LYS A 38 -18.27 -4.39 5.14
N TRP A 39 -18.42 -4.45 3.82
CA TRP A 39 -18.44 -3.26 2.99
C TRP A 39 -19.77 -2.54 3.11
N ILE A 40 -19.70 -1.25 3.41
CA ILE A 40 -20.85 -0.34 3.47
C ILE A 40 -20.67 0.74 2.41
N ARG A 41 -21.74 1.07 1.69
CA ARG A 41 -21.76 2.21 0.79
C ARG A 41 -21.91 3.48 1.63
N SER A 42 -21.07 4.48 1.36
CA SER A 42 -21.17 5.79 2.00
C SER A 42 -22.25 6.63 1.33
N GLU A 43 -23.00 7.39 2.12
CA GLU A 43 -23.98 8.35 1.61
C GLU A 43 -23.28 9.48 0.84
N GLU A 44 -22.14 9.95 1.37
CA GLU A 44 -21.31 10.97 0.74
C GLU A 44 -19.95 10.37 0.31
N PRO A 45 -19.34 10.90 -0.78
CA PRO A 45 -18.02 10.44 -1.21
C PRO A 45 -16.95 10.72 -0.14
N LEU A 46 -16.24 9.67 0.24
CA LEU A 46 -15.09 9.73 1.15
C LEU A 46 -13.86 10.16 0.36
N ARG A 47 -13.18 11.22 0.83
CA ARG A 47 -12.00 11.78 0.16
C ARG A 47 -10.88 12.05 1.15
N MET A 48 -9.65 11.74 0.75
CA MET A 48 -8.43 12.10 1.47
C MET A 48 -7.31 12.40 0.48
N THR A 49 -6.50 13.40 0.80
CA THR A 49 -5.25 13.68 0.10
C THR A 49 -4.10 13.31 1.03
N LEU A 50 -3.26 12.39 0.59
CA LEU A 50 -2.01 12.06 1.25
C LEU A 50 -0.89 12.93 0.67
N ASN A 51 -0.07 13.51 1.55
CA ASN A 51 1.13 14.26 1.19
C ASN A 51 2.31 13.49 1.77
N GLU A 52 3.09 12.88 0.90
CA GLU A 52 4.14 11.94 1.29
C GLU A 52 5.48 12.32 0.66
N ASP A 53 6.55 11.87 1.29
CA ASP A 53 7.91 11.99 0.79
C ASP A 53 8.42 10.61 0.35
N LEU A 54 8.96 10.54 -0.86
CA LEU A 54 9.59 9.35 -1.41
C LEU A 54 10.88 9.04 -0.66
N LEU A 55 11.12 7.78 -0.31
CA LEU A 55 12.32 7.32 0.39
C LEU A 55 12.58 8.10 1.69
N SER A 56 11.52 8.22 2.49
CA SER A 56 11.55 8.92 3.79
C SER A 56 12.57 8.34 4.76
N ASP A 57 13.06 9.16 5.69
CA ASP A 57 14.14 8.79 6.63
C ASP A 57 13.81 7.64 7.59
N TRP A 58 12.53 7.37 7.82
CA TRP A 58 12.11 6.25 8.67
C TRP A 58 12.22 4.86 7.99
N LEU A 59 12.47 4.81 6.67
CA LEU A 59 12.64 3.56 5.94
C LEU A 59 14.07 3.03 6.11
N GLU A 60 14.21 1.83 6.64
CA GLU A 60 15.51 1.17 6.81
C GLU A 60 15.92 0.42 5.53
N ASP A 61 17.02 0.80 4.91
CA ASP A 61 17.57 0.18 3.70
C ASP A 61 16.51 -0.01 2.58
N PRO A 62 15.75 1.03 2.19
CA PRO A 62 14.61 0.86 1.31
C PRO A 62 14.98 0.46 -0.12
N VAL A 63 14.09 -0.31 -0.73
CA VAL A 63 14.09 -0.60 -2.17
C VAL A 63 12.94 0.14 -2.81
N ALA A 64 13.20 0.88 -3.88
CA ALA A 64 12.16 1.61 -4.61
C ALA A 64 12.27 1.40 -6.12
N TYR A 65 11.11 1.35 -6.79
CA TYR A 65 11.00 1.29 -8.24
C TYR A 65 10.08 2.40 -8.73
N GLY A 66 10.46 3.01 -9.86
CA GLY A 66 9.66 4.00 -10.56
C GLY A 66 9.22 3.49 -11.93
N ALA A 67 8.00 3.80 -12.30
CA ALA A 67 7.49 3.65 -13.65
C ALA A 67 7.63 4.98 -14.39
N PHE A 68 8.19 4.95 -15.60
CA PHE A 68 8.50 6.13 -16.40
C PHE A 68 7.84 6.08 -17.77
N GLU A 69 7.36 7.23 -18.22
CA GLU A 69 6.99 7.50 -19.61
C GLU A 69 7.94 8.58 -20.16
N GLY A 70 8.88 8.17 -21.03
CA GLY A 70 10.06 8.97 -21.31
C GLY A 70 10.84 9.23 -20.01
N ASP A 71 11.08 10.50 -19.68
CA ASP A 71 11.76 10.91 -18.44
C ASP A 71 10.79 11.25 -17.28
N LYS A 72 9.48 11.21 -17.53
CA LYS A 72 8.47 11.52 -16.54
C LYS A 72 8.21 10.31 -15.63
N LEU A 73 8.34 10.49 -14.33
CA LEU A 73 7.94 9.51 -13.33
C LEU A 73 6.41 9.52 -13.21
N ILE A 74 5.74 8.43 -13.56
CA ILE A 74 4.27 8.29 -13.59
C ILE A 74 3.72 7.43 -12.45
N GLY A 75 4.58 6.76 -11.69
CA GLY A 75 4.21 5.98 -10.52
C GLY A 75 5.44 5.41 -9.85
N MET A 76 5.27 4.99 -8.61
CA MET A 76 6.36 4.41 -7.80
C MET A 76 5.85 3.38 -6.80
N VAL A 77 6.77 2.56 -6.33
CA VAL A 77 6.60 1.66 -5.20
C VAL A 77 7.89 1.65 -4.39
N GLU A 78 7.75 1.61 -3.07
CA GLU A 78 8.87 1.48 -2.15
C GLU A 78 8.54 0.56 -0.99
N GLY A 79 9.58 -0.07 -0.44
CA GLY A 79 9.44 -0.98 0.67
C GLY A 79 10.77 -1.37 1.26
N PHE A 80 10.75 -2.08 2.38
CA PHE A 80 11.93 -2.49 3.12
C PHE A 80 11.69 -3.78 3.90
N LEU A 81 12.78 -4.44 4.30
CA LEU A 81 12.72 -5.65 5.12
C LEU A 81 12.64 -5.27 6.60
N GLU A 82 11.54 -5.63 7.27
CA GLU A 82 11.42 -5.61 8.73
C GLU A 82 12.25 -6.76 9.31
N LYS A 83 13.50 -6.50 9.72
CA LYS A 83 14.48 -7.54 10.10
C LYS A 83 14.03 -8.35 11.33
N TRP A 84 13.34 -7.71 12.29
CA TRP A 84 12.93 -8.34 13.56
C TRP A 84 11.92 -9.49 13.40
N ASN A 85 11.09 -9.48 12.33
CA ASN A 85 10.05 -10.48 12.08
C ASN A 85 10.14 -11.11 10.69
N ASN A 86 11.16 -10.72 9.91
CA ASN A 86 11.42 -11.18 8.55
C ASN A 86 10.22 -11.00 7.61
N ARG A 87 9.55 -9.83 7.68
CA ARG A 87 8.50 -9.43 6.73
C ARG A 87 9.03 -8.32 5.82
N PHE A 88 8.61 -8.32 4.57
CA PHE A 88 8.86 -7.20 3.68
C PHE A 88 7.66 -6.24 3.71
N ARG A 89 7.88 -5.01 4.15
CA ARG A 89 6.83 -3.99 4.18
C ARG A 89 6.86 -3.16 2.91
N ILE A 90 5.74 -3.16 2.16
CA ILE A 90 5.50 -2.13 1.15
C ILE A 90 5.04 -0.88 1.89
N ALA A 91 5.88 0.16 1.91
CA ALA A 91 5.58 1.43 2.57
C ALA A 91 4.61 2.25 1.74
N ASN A 92 4.90 2.39 0.44
CA ASN A 92 4.07 3.15 -0.48
C ASN A 92 4.01 2.49 -1.86
N ILE A 93 2.85 2.57 -2.50
CA ILE A 93 2.66 2.30 -3.93
C ILE A 93 1.67 3.31 -4.50
N CYS A 94 2.08 4.06 -5.50
CA CYS A 94 1.27 5.12 -6.07
C CYS A 94 1.42 5.22 -7.59
N VAL A 95 0.31 5.46 -8.28
CA VAL A 95 0.26 5.90 -9.68
C VAL A 95 -0.26 7.33 -9.67
N PHE A 96 0.59 8.29 -10.08
CA PHE A 96 0.39 9.73 -9.80
C PHE A 96 -0.77 10.35 -10.56
N GLU A 97 -1.03 9.93 -11.80
CA GLU A 97 -2.09 10.51 -12.63
C GLU A 97 -3.24 9.51 -12.83
N GLN A 98 -4.47 10.02 -12.79
CA GLN A 98 -5.65 9.18 -13.03
C GLN A 98 -5.65 8.57 -14.44
N ALA A 99 -5.10 9.27 -15.44
CA ALA A 99 -4.97 8.78 -16.81
C ALA A 99 -4.11 7.50 -16.89
N ASN A 100 -3.11 7.37 -16.01
CA ASN A 100 -2.22 6.21 -15.94
C ASN A 100 -2.78 5.06 -15.06
N ARG A 101 -3.87 5.30 -14.35
CA ARG A 101 -4.59 4.26 -13.62
C ARG A 101 -5.31 3.37 -14.63
N ARG A 102 -5.25 2.06 -14.46
CA ARG A 102 -5.76 1.01 -15.35
C ARG A 102 -4.89 0.71 -16.60
N SER A 103 -3.76 1.38 -16.79
CA SER A 103 -2.77 1.07 -17.85
C SER A 103 -1.79 -0.06 -17.49
N GLY A 104 -1.99 -0.74 -16.34
CA GLY A 104 -1.11 -1.79 -15.84
C GLY A 104 0.12 -1.29 -15.07
N VAL A 105 0.30 0.02 -14.90
CA VAL A 105 1.44 0.61 -14.15
C VAL A 105 1.53 0.07 -12.74
N GLY A 106 0.41 0.10 -11.99
CA GLY A 106 0.37 -0.41 -10.62
C GLY A 106 0.73 -1.90 -10.52
N THR A 107 0.25 -2.71 -11.46
CA THR A 107 0.57 -4.15 -11.52
C THR A 107 2.07 -4.38 -11.70
N LYS A 108 2.71 -3.69 -12.64
CA LYS A 108 4.16 -3.82 -12.86
C LYS A 108 4.99 -3.34 -11.68
N LEU A 109 4.56 -2.27 -11.00
CA LEU A 109 5.19 -1.82 -9.76
C LEU A 109 5.05 -2.86 -8.65
N MET A 110 3.86 -3.44 -8.49
CA MET A 110 3.63 -4.52 -7.51
C MET A 110 4.47 -5.75 -7.81
N GLU A 111 4.55 -6.19 -9.05
CA GLU A 111 5.40 -7.32 -9.46
C GLU A 111 6.87 -7.07 -9.11
N ALA A 112 7.41 -5.89 -9.41
CA ALA A 112 8.80 -5.56 -9.12
C ALA A 112 9.12 -5.55 -7.61
N ILE A 113 8.22 -5.02 -6.79
CA ILE A 113 8.46 -5.01 -5.34
C ILE A 113 8.28 -6.39 -4.71
N LEU A 114 7.38 -7.22 -5.24
CA LEU A 114 7.24 -8.62 -4.82
C LEU A 114 8.48 -9.44 -5.17
N GLU A 115 9.09 -9.21 -6.34
CA GLU A 115 10.39 -9.83 -6.68
C GLU A 115 11.50 -9.40 -5.70
N ALA A 116 11.54 -8.12 -5.33
CA ALA A 116 12.51 -7.62 -4.35
C ALA A 116 12.28 -8.27 -2.96
N ALA A 117 11.04 -8.44 -2.55
CA ALA A 117 10.68 -9.13 -1.31
C ALA A 117 11.13 -10.60 -1.32
N VAL A 118 10.92 -11.32 -2.42
CA VAL A 118 11.42 -12.70 -2.57
C VAL A 118 12.96 -12.74 -2.48
N LYS A 119 13.65 -11.84 -3.17
CA LYS A 119 15.12 -11.75 -3.16
C LYS A 119 15.70 -11.40 -1.79
N SER A 120 14.93 -10.69 -0.94
CA SER A 120 15.34 -10.37 0.44
C SER A 120 15.24 -11.55 1.40
N GLY A 121 14.63 -12.67 0.98
CA GLY A 121 14.37 -13.83 1.83
C GLY A 121 13.23 -13.62 2.84
N ALA A 122 12.40 -12.59 2.65
CA ALA A 122 11.24 -12.35 3.52
C ALA A 122 10.24 -13.53 3.48
N ARG A 123 9.64 -13.86 4.63
CA ARG A 123 8.61 -14.91 4.72
C ARG A 123 7.27 -14.51 4.19
N MET A 124 6.96 -13.20 4.22
CA MET A 124 5.73 -12.62 3.71
C MET A 124 5.90 -11.15 3.37
N VAL A 125 5.00 -10.62 2.55
CA VAL A 125 4.89 -9.19 2.28
C VAL A 125 3.69 -8.64 3.03
N VAL A 126 3.85 -7.47 3.63
CA VAL A 126 2.79 -6.74 4.35
C VAL A 126 2.68 -5.31 3.87
N LEU A 127 1.51 -4.75 4.00
CA LEU A 127 1.21 -3.34 3.75
C LEU A 127 0.03 -2.88 4.60
N GLU A 128 -0.17 -1.59 4.71
CA GLU A 128 -1.34 -1.02 5.36
C GLU A 128 -2.07 -0.03 4.45
N THR A 129 -3.36 0.17 4.70
CA THR A 129 -4.18 1.16 4.02
C THR A 129 -5.40 1.53 4.88
N GLN A 130 -6.12 2.57 4.48
CA GLN A 130 -7.33 3.03 5.13
C GLN A 130 -8.54 2.13 4.78
N THR A 131 -9.46 1.95 5.74
CA THR A 131 -10.68 1.16 5.53
C THR A 131 -11.55 1.64 4.38
N PHE A 132 -11.54 2.93 4.06
CA PHE A 132 -12.29 3.47 2.91
C PHE A 132 -11.53 3.41 1.58
N ASN A 133 -10.26 3.01 1.56
CA ASN A 133 -9.50 2.88 0.32
C ASN A 133 -9.85 1.60 -0.45
N PHE A 134 -11.13 1.50 -0.85
CA PHE A 134 -11.69 0.33 -1.53
C PHE A 134 -10.88 -0.08 -2.78
N LYS A 135 -10.42 0.91 -3.55
CA LYS A 135 -9.65 0.65 -4.78
C LYS A 135 -8.31 -0.02 -4.48
N ALA A 136 -7.61 0.46 -3.44
CA ALA A 136 -6.33 -0.12 -3.02
C ALA A 136 -6.53 -1.53 -2.44
N ILE A 137 -7.49 -1.71 -1.52
CA ILE A 137 -7.79 -3.03 -0.94
C ILE A 137 -8.16 -4.03 -2.05
N SER A 138 -8.98 -3.63 -3.02
CA SER A 138 -9.35 -4.48 -4.15
C SER A 138 -8.15 -4.80 -5.05
N PHE A 139 -7.25 -3.84 -5.27
CA PHE A 139 -6.02 -4.03 -6.02
C PHE A 139 -5.09 -5.03 -5.29
N TYR A 140 -4.88 -4.88 -3.99
CA TYR A 140 -4.05 -5.79 -3.19
C TYR A 140 -4.62 -7.21 -3.17
N LYS A 141 -5.94 -7.35 -3.01
CA LYS A 141 -6.61 -8.67 -3.09
C LYS A 141 -6.36 -9.38 -4.42
N LYS A 142 -6.40 -8.66 -5.55
CA LYS A 142 -6.07 -9.20 -6.88
C LYS A 142 -4.62 -9.69 -7.00
N HIS A 143 -3.72 -9.15 -6.18
CA HIS A 143 -2.32 -9.58 -6.11
C HIS A 143 -2.07 -10.65 -5.02
N GLY A 144 -3.14 -11.20 -4.43
CA GLY A 144 -3.07 -12.29 -3.46
C GLY A 144 -2.78 -11.86 -2.03
N PHE A 145 -3.06 -10.59 -1.70
CA PHE A 145 -3.05 -10.13 -0.31
C PHE A 145 -4.39 -10.40 0.35
N GLU A 146 -4.33 -10.74 1.63
CA GLU A 146 -5.49 -10.93 2.50
C GLU A 146 -5.43 -9.93 3.66
N ILE A 147 -6.57 -9.61 4.27
CA ILE A 147 -6.61 -8.83 5.50
C ILE A 147 -6.08 -9.71 6.63
N ILE A 148 -5.03 -9.24 7.31
CA ILE A 148 -4.37 -9.96 8.41
C ILE A 148 -4.53 -9.25 9.76
N GLY A 149 -5.01 -8.01 9.76
CA GLY A 149 -5.23 -7.25 10.98
C GLY A 149 -5.85 -5.89 10.70
N PHE A 150 -6.18 -5.19 11.77
CA PHE A 150 -6.68 -3.81 11.71
C PHE A 150 -6.44 -3.10 13.05
N ASP A 151 -6.44 -1.76 13.00
CA ASP A 151 -6.44 -0.91 14.17
C ASP A 151 -7.47 0.21 13.96
N ARG A 152 -8.47 0.24 14.85
CA ARG A 152 -9.60 1.16 14.72
C ARG A 152 -9.22 2.61 15.04
N TYR A 153 -8.12 2.83 15.74
CA TYR A 153 -7.70 4.15 16.24
C TYR A 153 -6.30 4.56 15.82
N ALA A 154 -5.72 3.89 14.81
CA ALA A 154 -4.36 4.13 14.35
C ALA A 154 -4.11 5.57 13.88
N TYR A 155 -5.11 6.22 13.28
CA TYR A 155 -4.96 7.55 12.68
C TYR A 155 -5.61 8.66 13.51
N SER A 156 -6.67 8.37 14.25
CA SER A 156 -7.36 9.31 15.12
C SER A 156 -8.19 8.59 16.19
N ASN A 157 -8.58 9.32 17.23
CA ASN A 157 -9.53 8.81 18.24
C ASN A 157 -10.97 8.64 17.70
N ARG A 158 -11.21 9.04 16.46
CA ARG A 158 -12.51 8.99 15.78
C ARG A 158 -12.47 8.12 14.50
N GLY A 159 -11.51 7.23 14.40
CA GLY A 159 -11.35 6.37 13.23
C GLY A 159 -12.62 5.66 12.76
N PRO A 160 -13.43 5.05 13.66
CA PRO A 160 -14.70 4.44 13.29
C PRO A 160 -15.72 5.41 12.70
N GLU A 161 -15.93 6.57 13.33
CA GLU A 161 -16.88 7.60 12.89
C GLU A 161 -16.44 8.27 11.58
N GLU A 162 -15.14 8.41 11.39
CA GLU A 162 -14.53 8.96 10.16
C GLU A 162 -14.38 7.92 9.05
N HIS A 163 -14.74 6.66 9.33
CA HIS A 163 -14.53 5.51 8.44
C HIS A 163 -13.05 5.34 8.01
N ASN A 164 -12.14 5.89 8.82
CA ASN A 164 -10.71 5.96 8.56
C ASN A 164 -9.92 5.15 9.58
N MET A 165 -10.07 3.85 9.54
CA MET A 165 -9.30 2.91 10.35
C MET A 165 -8.17 2.30 9.51
N ARG A 166 -7.11 1.79 10.16
CA ARG A 166 -6.04 1.08 9.50
C ARG A 166 -6.43 -0.38 9.24
N VAL A 167 -6.18 -0.84 8.03
CA VAL A 167 -6.24 -2.26 7.65
C VAL A 167 -4.84 -2.71 7.29
N GLU A 168 -4.36 -3.78 7.91
CA GLU A 168 -3.15 -4.47 7.50
C GLU A 168 -3.50 -5.61 6.56
N MET A 169 -2.76 -5.71 5.46
CA MET A 169 -2.89 -6.80 4.50
C MET A 169 -1.56 -7.51 4.33
N GLY A 170 -1.62 -8.81 4.13
CA GLY A 170 -0.44 -9.66 4.01
C GLY A 170 -0.56 -10.67 2.90
N LYS A 171 0.59 -11.04 2.34
CA LYS A 171 0.74 -12.10 1.34
C LYS A 171 1.91 -12.99 1.75
N MET A 172 1.63 -14.28 1.97
CA MET A 172 2.70 -15.26 2.19
C MET A 172 3.53 -15.44 0.92
N LEU A 173 4.85 -15.47 1.08
CA LEU A 173 5.75 -15.84 0.00
C LEU A 173 6.03 -17.34 0.09
N CYS A 174 5.84 -18.06 -1.02
CA CYS A 174 6.26 -19.46 -1.09
C CYS A 174 7.78 -19.50 -0.99
N MET A 175 8.31 -19.85 0.18
CA MET A 175 9.71 -20.22 0.27
C MET A 175 9.88 -21.53 -0.52
N LYS A 176 10.69 -21.50 -1.59
CA LYS A 176 11.14 -22.75 -2.20
C LYS A 176 11.88 -23.51 -1.10
N GLN A 177 11.33 -24.65 -0.70
CA GLN A 177 12.08 -25.59 0.13
C GLN A 177 13.34 -25.94 -0.66
N SER A 178 14.47 -25.52 -0.15
CA SER A 178 15.80 -25.90 -0.63
C SER A 178 16.12 -27.31 -0.14
#